data_b98a0bba9b30d02a5f1b11d8968487fc
#
_entry.id   b98a0bba9b30d02a5f1b11d8968487fc
#
_cell.length_a   1.000
_cell.length_b   1.000
_cell.length_c   1.000
_cell.angle_alpha   90.00
_cell.angle_beta   90.00
_cell.angle_gamma   90.00
#
_symmetry.space_group_name_H-M   'P 1'
#
loop_
_entity.id
_entity.type
_entity.pdbx_description
1 polymer ?
#
loop_
_entity_poly.entity_id
_entity_poly.type
_entity_poly.pdbx_seq_one_letter_code
_entity_poly.pdbx_strand_id
1 'polypeptide(L)'
;LKIAKKAKDKSIYNFIQWRHLLKKGNLASYYEYKTFIDKNEDYPRIGRVKYLAEHKLSNDKISPKKIIDWYGTSEPLSGFGKMILGESHIMNGNIEKGITFIKNGWVTAELSKSELRFYRKKFKKYLNADDYVKRADYLAWNNKYWDLKRLLRYLPKEHELLYNARQLLMSKSYGVDNAISKVPAKFKNDAGLNYDRLKWRRKRGRVDSSVEILLKIKNTKDYLVRPDKWWIEREIISRSLIYKKKYELAYKISSNHGMSEGPEFAAAEWMSGWIALSFLDDPVLAKDHFQSFYNNVGYPISVARGAYWLGKTYKKLGNDELSIKWFTEASNYLTTVKDSTKITESLDAYSKINHFAHQKALEVLKKEERRFINELNKRPNIVNTTRSGEQSSLFSE
;
A
#
# COMPACT_ATOMS: atom_id res chain seq x y z
N LEU A 1 -30.34 8.54 -15.95
CA LEU A 1 -29.78 9.66 -16.73
C LEU A 1 -30.84 10.42 -17.53
N LYS A 2 -31.73 9.75 -18.30
CA LYS A 2 -32.77 10.42 -19.11
C LYS A 2 -33.65 11.38 -18.28
N ILE A 3 -34.11 10.95 -17.10
CA ILE A 3 -34.93 11.77 -16.18
C ILE A 3 -34.10 12.93 -15.60
N ALA A 4 -32.87 12.65 -15.19
CA ALA A 4 -31.98 13.67 -14.61
C ALA A 4 -31.63 14.80 -15.59
N LYS A 5 -31.59 14.53 -16.90
CA LYS A 5 -31.40 15.56 -17.95
C LYS A 5 -32.50 16.62 -17.93
N LYS A 6 -33.70 16.29 -17.45
CA LYS A 6 -34.86 17.20 -17.38
C LYS A 6 -34.85 18.06 -16.12
N ALA A 7 -33.95 17.82 -15.16
CA ALA A 7 -33.85 18.61 -13.97
C ALA A 7 -33.46 20.07 -14.29
N LYS A 8 -34.13 21.04 -13.64
CA LYS A 8 -33.81 22.46 -13.77
C LYS A 8 -32.42 22.73 -13.24
N ASP A 9 -32.06 22.12 -12.11
CA ASP A 9 -30.72 22.21 -11.55
C ASP A 9 -29.77 21.21 -12.24
N LYS A 10 -28.79 21.75 -12.94
CA LYS A 10 -27.76 20.95 -13.63
C LYS A 10 -26.83 20.21 -12.69
N SER A 11 -26.70 20.63 -11.44
CA SER A 11 -25.88 19.94 -10.43
C SER A 11 -26.38 18.53 -10.17
N ILE A 12 -27.71 18.33 -10.16
CA ILE A 12 -28.36 17.03 -10.00
C ILE A 12 -27.97 16.10 -11.16
N TYR A 13 -28.00 16.60 -12.39
CA TYR A 13 -27.60 15.80 -13.55
C TYR A 13 -26.13 15.41 -13.48
N ASN A 14 -25.23 16.37 -13.17
CA ASN A 14 -23.80 16.12 -13.04
C ASN A 14 -23.50 15.09 -11.94
N PHE A 15 -24.17 15.18 -10.79
CA PHE A 15 -24.03 14.22 -9.70
C PHE A 15 -24.44 12.82 -10.11
N ILE A 16 -25.59 12.67 -10.77
CA ILE A 16 -26.08 11.36 -11.23
C ILE A 16 -25.18 10.79 -12.34
N GLN A 17 -24.69 11.64 -13.24
CA GLN A 17 -23.75 11.25 -14.29
C GLN A 17 -22.43 10.77 -13.67
N TRP A 18 -21.87 11.53 -12.72
CA TRP A 18 -20.67 11.15 -11.97
C TRP A 18 -20.83 9.77 -11.29
N ARG A 19 -21.93 9.56 -10.56
CA ARG A 19 -22.24 8.25 -9.93
C ARG A 19 -22.33 7.13 -10.95
N HIS A 20 -22.93 7.39 -12.11
CA HIS A 20 -23.03 6.43 -13.20
C HIS A 20 -21.64 6.07 -13.77
N LEU A 21 -20.81 7.08 -14.05
CA LEU A 21 -19.46 6.89 -14.59
C LEU A 21 -18.54 6.15 -13.63
N LEU A 22 -18.71 6.32 -12.33
CA LEU A 22 -17.95 5.57 -11.31
C LEU A 22 -18.35 4.11 -11.17
N LYS A 23 -19.53 3.72 -11.67
CA LYS A 23 -20.00 2.32 -11.58
C LYS A 23 -19.19 1.44 -12.53
N LYS A 24 -18.55 0.40 -12.00
CA LYS A 24 -17.82 -0.58 -12.83
C LYS A 24 -18.79 -1.29 -13.77
N GLY A 25 -18.39 -1.48 -15.03
CA GLY A 25 -19.19 -2.15 -16.04
C GLY A 25 -20.36 -1.33 -16.61
N ASN A 26 -20.39 0.00 -16.41
CA ASN A 26 -21.37 0.85 -17.07
C ASN A 26 -21.18 0.84 -18.59
N LEU A 27 -22.24 1.21 -19.32
CA LEU A 27 -22.28 1.22 -20.79
C LEU A 27 -21.84 2.57 -21.39
N ALA A 28 -21.40 3.52 -20.58
CA ALA A 28 -20.95 4.82 -21.07
C ALA A 28 -19.77 4.65 -22.05
N SER A 29 -19.81 5.42 -23.13
CA SER A 29 -18.73 5.52 -24.12
C SER A 29 -17.57 6.36 -23.63
N TYR A 30 -16.40 6.26 -24.28
CA TYR A 30 -15.29 7.16 -24.05
C TYR A 30 -15.68 8.64 -24.15
N TYR A 31 -16.50 9.00 -25.14
CA TYR A 31 -16.91 10.38 -25.35
C TYR A 31 -17.77 10.94 -24.21
N GLU A 32 -18.61 10.11 -23.59
CA GLU A 32 -19.37 10.51 -22.41
C GLU A 32 -18.45 10.75 -21.19
N TYR A 33 -17.45 9.91 -21.01
CA TYR A 33 -16.40 10.14 -20.01
C TYR A 33 -15.62 11.41 -20.27
N LYS A 34 -15.13 11.60 -21.53
CA LYS A 34 -14.36 12.77 -21.92
C LYS A 34 -15.17 14.05 -21.69
N THR A 35 -16.41 14.11 -22.17
CA THR A 35 -17.27 15.28 -21.99
C THR A 35 -17.51 15.62 -20.51
N PHE A 36 -17.64 14.60 -19.66
CA PHE A 36 -17.77 14.84 -18.22
C PHE A 36 -16.48 15.37 -17.60
N ILE A 37 -15.33 14.80 -17.95
CA ILE A 37 -14.01 15.19 -17.44
C ILE A 37 -13.71 16.64 -17.84
N ASP A 38 -13.88 16.99 -19.10
CA ASP A 38 -13.59 18.32 -19.63
C ASP A 38 -14.44 19.44 -18.95
N LYS A 39 -15.65 19.10 -18.48
CA LYS A 39 -16.56 20.06 -17.85
C LYS A 39 -16.49 20.09 -16.32
N ASN A 40 -15.82 19.14 -15.70
CA ASN A 40 -15.87 18.94 -14.25
C ASN A 40 -14.51 18.48 -13.71
N GLU A 41 -13.44 19.23 -14.02
CA GLU A 41 -12.06 18.85 -13.67
C GLU A 41 -11.84 18.70 -12.15
N ASP A 42 -12.50 19.55 -11.35
CA ASP A 42 -12.40 19.53 -9.88
C ASP A 42 -13.41 18.60 -9.20
N TYR A 43 -14.12 17.78 -9.96
CA TYR A 43 -15.13 16.92 -9.37
C TYR A 43 -14.51 15.82 -8.50
N PRO A 44 -15.15 15.46 -7.37
CA PRO A 44 -14.59 14.44 -6.49
C PRO A 44 -14.24 13.14 -7.23
N ARG A 45 -13.06 12.59 -6.94
CA ARG A 45 -12.57 11.34 -7.55
C ARG A 45 -12.45 11.39 -9.08
N ILE A 46 -12.18 12.56 -9.67
CA ILE A 46 -12.02 12.71 -11.12
C ILE A 46 -10.91 11.81 -11.69
N GLY A 47 -9.82 11.61 -10.95
CA GLY A 47 -8.77 10.64 -11.31
C GLY A 47 -9.30 9.21 -11.49
N ARG A 48 -10.31 8.79 -10.69
CA ARG A 48 -10.96 7.50 -10.89
C ARG A 48 -11.83 7.48 -12.14
N VAL A 49 -12.49 8.58 -12.46
CA VAL A 49 -13.27 8.73 -13.71
C VAL A 49 -12.34 8.66 -14.92
N LYS A 50 -11.19 9.34 -14.89
CA LYS A 50 -10.12 9.27 -15.92
C LYS A 50 -9.62 7.83 -16.09
N TYR A 51 -9.29 7.15 -15.00
CA TYR A 51 -8.89 5.73 -15.03
C TYR A 51 -9.93 4.82 -15.71
N LEU A 52 -11.22 5.02 -15.43
CA LEU A 52 -12.30 4.23 -16.03
C LEU A 52 -12.52 4.60 -17.52
N ALA A 53 -12.29 5.87 -17.89
CA ALA A 53 -12.33 6.31 -19.28
C ALA A 53 -11.28 5.61 -20.15
N GLU A 54 -10.07 5.38 -19.60
CA GLU A 54 -9.01 4.65 -20.30
C GLU A 54 -9.46 3.26 -20.74
N HIS A 55 -10.26 2.57 -19.93
CA HIS A 55 -10.80 1.25 -20.25
C HIS A 55 -11.92 1.28 -21.32
N LYS A 56 -12.30 2.47 -21.83
CA LYS A 56 -13.21 2.65 -22.96
C LYS A 56 -12.50 3.01 -24.26
N LEU A 57 -11.17 3.20 -24.21
CA LEU A 57 -10.36 3.50 -25.38
C LEU A 57 -10.25 2.27 -26.31
N SER A 58 -10.30 2.52 -27.61
CA SER A 58 -10.02 1.51 -28.65
C SER A 58 -9.60 2.21 -29.93
N ASN A 59 -8.49 1.80 -30.52
CA ASN A 59 -8.04 2.31 -31.83
C ASN A 59 -8.96 1.90 -33.00
N ASP A 60 -9.84 0.92 -32.79
CA ASP A 60 -10.86 0.54 -33.76
C ASP A 60 -12.04 1.54 -33.81
N LYS A 61 -12.24 2.34 -32.74
CA LYS A 61 -13.38 3.28 -32.58
C LYS A 61 -12.97 4.73 -32.50
N ILE A 62 -11.72 5.00 -32.16
CA ILE A 62 -11.17 6.35 -31.93
C ILE A 62 -9.85 6.44 -32.70
N SER A 63 -9.69 7.49 -33.50
CA SER A 63 -8.44 7.65 -34.27
C SER A 63 -7.23 7.75 -33.33
N PRO A 64 -6.08 7.15 -33.71
CA PRO A 64 -4.86 7.18 -32.92
C PRO A 64 -4.43 8.58 -32.49
N LYS A 65 -4.54 9.55 -33.42
CA LYS A 65 -4.21 10.97 -33.13
C LYS A 65 -5.08 11.52 -32.00
N LYS A 66 -6.39 11.27 -32.00
CA LYS A 66 -7.30 11.73 -30.93
C LYS A 66 -6.98 11.12 -29.56
N ILE A 67 -6.50 9.87 -29.54
CA ILE A 67 -6.06 9.23 -28.29
C ILE A 67 -4.77 9.89 -27.79
N ILE A 68 -3.79 10.12 -28.66
CA ILE A 68 -2.54 10.80 -28.33
C ILE A 68 -2.83 12.21 -27.81
N ASP A 69 -3.67 12.97 -28.52
CA ASP A 69 -4.04 14.34 -28.15
C ASP A 69 -4.78 14.39 -26.80
N TRP A 70 -5.61 13.39 -26.48
CA TRP A 70 -6.31 13.32 -25.20
C TRP A 70 -5.38 13.18 -24.00
N TYR A 71 -4.29 12.42 -24.15
CA TYR A 71 -3.28 12.32 -23.10
C TYR A 71 -2.37 13.55 -23.06
N GLY A 72 -2.06 14.14 -24.22
CA GLY A 72 -1.10 15.24 -24.31
C GLY A 72 0.25 14.86 -23.71
N THR A 73 0.62 15.54 -22.61
CA THR A 73 1.81 15.26 -21.80
C THR A 73 1.55 14.35 -20.61
N SER A 74 0.28 14.02 -20.33
CA SER A 74 -0.09 13.23 -19.15
C SER A 74 0.19 11.75 -19.34
N GLU A 75 0.69 11.11 -18.29
CA GLU A 75 0.87 9.64 -18.27
C GLU A 75 -0.47 8.92 -18.06
N PRO A 76 -0.72 7.81 -18.80
CA PRO A 76 -1.89 6.97 -18.53
C PRO A 76 -1.91 6.40 -17.12
N LEU A 77 -3.06 6.45 -16.47
CA LEU A 77 -3.28 5.96 -15.12
C LEU A 77 -3.34 4.44 -15.03
N SER A 78 -3.70 3.76 -16.12
CA SER A 78 -3.83 2.31 -16.18
C SER A 78 -2.84 1.67 -17.16
N GLY A 79 -2.47 0.40 -16.87
CA GLY A 79 -1.71 -0.38 -17.84
C GLY A 79 -2.47 -0.61 -19.15
N PHE A 80 -3.80 -0.68 -19.09
CA PHE A 80 -4.62 -0.76 -20.29
C PHE A 80 -4.50 0.52 -21.14
N GLY A 81 -4.63 1.69 -20.51
CA GLY A 81 -4.42 2.98 -21.18
C GLY A 81 -3.03 3.09 -21.82
N LYS A 82 -1.96 2.64 -21.10
CA LYS A 82 -0.60 2.58 -21.68
C LYS A 82 -0.53 1.72 -22.92
N MET A 83 -1.14 0.53 -22.93
CA MET A 83 -1.15 -0.34 -24.12
C MET A 83 -1.86 0.30 -25.31
N ILE A 84 -3.01 0.93 -25.10
CA ILE A 84 -3.77 1.58 -26.17
C ILE A 84 -3.04 2.83 -26.70
N LEU A 85 -2.47 3.65 -25.80
CA LEU A 85 -1.65 4.79 -26.20
C LEU A 85 -0.41 4.33 -26.99
N GLY A 86 0.23 3.25 -26.56
CA GLY A 86 1.37 2.67 -27.26
C GLY A 86 1.00 2.21 -28.67
N GLU A 87 -0.14 1.53 -28.82
CA GLU A 87 -0.66 1.17 -30.14
C GLU A 87 -0.95 2.40 -31.01
N SER A 88 -1.55 3.44 -30.41
CA SER A 88 -1.81 4.72 -31.10
C SER A 88 -0.51 5.38 -31.60
N HIS A 89 0.57 5.35 -30.81
CA HIS A 89 1.86 5.85 -31.23
C HIS A 89 2.44 5.05 -32.40
N ILE A 90 2.35 3.71 -32.38
CA ILE A 90 2.80 2.86 -33.49
C ILE A 90 2.05 3.18 -34.78
N MET A 91 0.71 3.30 -34.69
CA MET A 91 -0.15 3.62 -35.83
C MET A 91 0.12 5.02 -36.38
N ASN A 92 0.64 5.93 -35.56
CA ASN A 92 1.03 7.29 -35.95
C ASN A 92 2.52 7.43 -36.31
N GLY A 93 3.24 6.31 -36.51
CA GLY A 93 4.64 6.29 -36.96
C GLY A 93 5.70 6.32 -35.84
N ASN A 94 5.31 6.54 -34.56
CA ASN A 94 6.23 6.62 -33.43
C ASN A 94 6.47 5.21 -32.81
N ILE A 95 7.15 4.35 -33.53
CA ILE A 95 7.22 2.90 -33.24
C ILE A 95 7.89 2.61 -31.90
N GLU A 96 9.09 3.17 -31.64
CA GLU A 96 9.86 2.89 -30.40
C GLU A 96 9.13 3.34 -29.14
N LYS A 97 8.59 4.56 -29.17
CA LYS A 97 7.78 5.09 -28.07
C LYS A 97 6.55 4.21 -27.83
N GLY A 98 5.90 3.76 -28.90
CA GLY A 98 4.74 2.89 -28.82
C GLY A 98 5.06 1.52 -28.24
N ILE A 99 6.17 0.90 -28.62
CA ILE A 99 6.63 -0.38 -28.05
C ILE A 99 6.91 -0.25 -26.55
N THR A 100 7.54 0.83 -26.12
CA THR A 100 7.83 1.11 -24.71
C THR A 100 6.53 1.20 -23.90
N PHE A 101 5.54 1.94 -24.39
CA PHE A 101 4.22 2.03 -23.74
C PHE A 101 3.50 0.68 -23.69
N ILE A 102 3.53 -0.11 -24.77
CA ILE A 102 2.92 -1.44 -24.81
C ILE A 102 3.56 -2.36 -23.75
N LYS A 103 4.89 -2.42 -23.67
CA LYS A 103 5.60 -3.26 -22.69
C LYS A 103 5.28 -2.86 -21.26
N ASN A 104 5.36 -1.57 -20.95
CA ASN A 104 5.03 -1.06 -19.62
C ASN A 104 3.56 -1.29 -19.26
N GLY A 105 2.67 -1.07 -20.21
CA GLY A 105 1.24 -1.33 -20.04
C GLY A 105 0.93 -2.81 -19.86
N TRP A 106 1.58 -3.68 -20.63
CA TRP A 106 1.43 -5.14 -20.55
C TRP A 106 1.67 -5.67 -19.13
N VAL A 107 2.70 -5.16 -18.45
CA VAL A 107 3.03 -5.60 -17.09
C VAL A 107 1.87 -5.37 -16.13
N THR A 108 1.24 -4.22 -16.18
CA THR A 108 0.28 -3.75 -15.16
C THR A 108 -1.19 -3.80 -15.56
N ALA A 109 -1.50 -4.06 -16.85
CA ALA A 109 -2.88 -4.04 -17.34
C ALA A 109 -3.77 -5.08 -16.66
N GLU A 110 -4.95 -4.65 -16.18
CA GLU A 110 -6.02 -5.54 -15.73
C GLU A 110 -6.78 -6.04 -16.96
N LEU A 111 -6.61 -7.31 -17.30
CA LEU A 111 -7.17 -7.92 -18.49
C LEU A 111 -8.08 -9.10 -18.12
N SER A 112 -9.28 -9.14 -18.67
CA SER A 112 -10.12 -10.32 -18.66
C SER A 112 -9.48 -11.48 -19.44
N LYS A 113 -10.05 -12.68 -19.32
CA LYS A 113 -9.55 -13.87 -20.06
C LYS A 113 -9.55 -13.65 -21.59
N SER A 114 -10.56 -13.01 -22.12
CA SER A 114 -10.68 -12.69 -23.56
C SER A 114 -9.69 -11.62 -24.00
N GLU A 115 -9.57 -10.54 -23.22
CA GLU A 115 -8.62 -9.46 -23.49
C GLU A 115 -7.17 -9.94 -23.42
N LEU A 116 -6.82 -10.78 -22.44
CA LEU A 116 -5.48 -11.37 -22.37
C LEU A 116 -5.14 -12.15 -23.66
N ARG A 117 -6.07 -12.97 -24.18
CA ARG A 117 -5.87 -13.69 -25.43
C ARG A 117 -5.72 -12.76 -26.63
N PHE A 118 -6.60 -11.75 -26.72
CA PHE A 118 -6.62 -10.79 -27.81
C PHE A 118 -5.32 -9.96 -27.84
N TYR A 119 -4.97 -9.28 -26.75
CA TYR A 119 -3.82 -8.39 -26.71
C TYR A 119 -2.50 -9.16 -26.77
N ARG A 120 -2.41 -10.38 -26.23
CA ARG A 120 -1.25 -11.25 -26.40
C ARG A 120 -1.01 -11.60 -27.88
N LYS A 121 -2.07 -11.86 -28.65
CA LYS A 121 -1.96 -12.13 -30.09
C LYS A 121 -1.61 -10.84 -30.84
N LYS A 122 -2.29 -9.76 -30.54
CA LYS A 122 -2.11 -8.45 -31.19
C LYS A 122 -0.69 -7.90 -31.04
N PHE A 123 -0.15 -8.00 -29.83
CA PHE A 123 1.18 -7.45 -29.48
C PHE A 123 2.32 -8.50 -29.52
N LYS A 124 2.07 -9.70 -30.09
CA LYS A 124 3.05 -10.81 -30.08
C LYS A 124 4.43 -10.39 -30.61
N LYS A 125 4.50 -9.56 -31.64
CA LYS A 125 5.76 -9.10 -32.25
C LYS A 125 6.55 -8.10 -31.39
N TYR A 126 5.93 -7.50 -30.38
CA TYR A 126 6.54 -6.49 -29.51
C TYR A 126 6.88 -7.04 -28.12
N LEU A 127 6.28 -8.16 -27.70
CA LEU A 127 6.44 -8.78 -26.40
C LEU A 127 7.38 -9.97 -26.49
N ASN A 128 8.35 -10.02 -25.57
CA ASN A 128 9.28 -11.14 -25.41
C ASN A 128 9.02 -11.91 -24.10
N ALA A 129 9.79 -12.97 -23.86
CA ALA A 129 9.65 -13.82 -22.66
C ALA A 129 9.78 -13.03 -21.34
N ASP A 130 10.70 -12.06 -21.29
CA ASP A 130 10.93 -11.22 -20.12
C ASP A 130 9.71 -10.35 -19.77
N ASP A 131 9.00 -9.82 -20.77
CA ASP A 131 7.77 -9.05 -20.57
C ASP A 131 6.67 -9.89 -19.91
N TYR A 132 6.62 -11.19 -20.21
CA TYR A 132 5.68 -12.12 -19.55
C TYR A 132 6.12 -12.42 -18.11
N VAL A 133 7.41 -12.55 -17.85
CA VAL A 133 7.97 -12.77 -16.51
C VAL A 133 7.70 -11.53 -15.64
N LYS A 134 7.97 -10.33 -16.13
CA LYS A 134 7.66 -9.07 -15.43
C LYS A 134 6.18 -8.96 -15.09
N ARG A 135 5.29 -9.34 -16.02
CA ARG A 135 3.86 -9.39 -15.75
C ARG A 135 3.51 -10.41 -14.66
N ALA A 136 4.10 -11.60 -14.70
CA ALA A 136 3.87 -12.63 -13.70
C ALA A 136 4.30 -12.16 -12.30
N ASP A 137 5.44 -11.49 -12.21
CA ASP A 137 5.94 -10.90 -10.96
C ASP A 137 4.98 -9.83 -10.42
N TYR A 138 4.56 -8.88 -11.26
CA TYR A 138 3.56 -7.89 -10.89
C TYR A 138 2.26 -8.53 -10.36
N LEU A 139 1.75 -9.54 -11.05
CA LEU A 139 0.52 -10.24 -10.65
C LEU A 139 0.71 -10.98 -9.33
N ALA A 140 1.86 -11.60 -9.12
CA ALA A 140 2.21 -12.28 -7.88
C ALA A 140 2.28 -11.30 -6.71
N TRP A 141 3.04 -10.23 -6.81
CA TRP A 141 3.13 -9.20 -5.78
C TRP A 141 1.78 -8.53 -5.45
N ASN A 142 0.86 -8.46 -6.41
CA ASN A 142 -0.47 -7.89 -6.23
C ASN A 142 -1.56 -8.92 -5.89
N ASN A 143 -1.15 -10.17 -5.56
CA ASN A 143 -2.05 -11.26 -5.15
C ASN A 143 -3.17 -11.54 -6.16
N LYS A 144 -2.88 -11.38 -7.48
CA LYS A 144 -3.82 -11.59 -8.58
C LYS A 144 -3.85 -13.08 -8.99
N TYR A 145 -4.41 -13.92 -8.13
CA TYR A 145 -4.41 -15.39 -8.25
C TYR A 145 -4.85 -15.91 -9.62
N TRP A 146 -6.02 -15.50 -10.08
CA TRP A 146 -6.60 -15.99 -11.34
C TRP A 146 -5.89 -15.46 -12.59
N ASP A 147 -5.41 -14.23 -12.52
CA ASP A 147 -4.65 -13.62 -13.63
C ASP A 147 -3.30 -14.31 -13.79
N LEU A 148 -2.62 -14.55 -12.69
CA LEU A 148 -1.36 -15.30 -12.68
C LEU A 148 -1.58 -16.72 -13.17
N LYS A 149 -2.59 -17.44 -12.68
CA LYS A 149 -2.92 -18.80 -13.12
C LYS A 149 -3.12 -18.88 -14.64
N ARG A 150 -3.77 -17.88 -15.23
CA ARG A 150 -3.97 -17.81 -16.68
C ARG A 150 -2.68 -17.52 -17.46
N LEU A 151 -1.71 -16.86 -16.82
CA LEU A 151 -0.47 -16.47 -17.46
C LEU A 151 0.58 -17.59 -17.46
N LEU A 152 0.58 -18.49 -16.46
CA LEU A 152 1.63 -19.52 -16.22
C LEU A 152 2.07 -20.25 -17.51
N ARG A 153 1.11 -20.73 -18.29
CA ARG A 153 1.37 -21.50 -19.54
C ARG A 153 2.11 -20.74 -20.65
N TYR A 154 2.32 -19.44 -20.48
CA TYR A 154 3.04 -18.59 -21.45
C TYR A 154 4.43 -18.21 -20.96
N LEU A 155 4.82 -18.65 -19.77
CA LEU A 155 6.12 -18.38 -19.18
C LEU A 155 7.17 -19.40 -19.65
N PRO A 156 8.46 -19.03 -19.67
CA PRO A 156 9.54 -19.99 -19.75
C PRO A 156 9.43 -21.01 -18.61
N LYS A 157 9.80 -22.28 -18.86
CA LYS A 157 9.55 -23.41 -17.96
C LYS A 157 10.03 -23.19 -16.52
N GLU A 158 11.21 -22.64 -16.35
CA GLU A 158 11.77 -22.36 -15.02
C GLU A 158 10.97 -21.30 -14.24
N HIS A 159 10.53 -20.25 -14.93
CA HIS A 159 9.68 -19.20 -14.36
C HIS A 159 8.26 -19.72 -14.12
N GLU A 160 7.73 -20.58 -14.98
CA GLU A 160 6.45 -21.27 -14.75
C GLU A 160 6.46 -21.99 -13.42
N LEU A 161 7.53 -22.74 -13.09
CA LEU A 161 7.66 -23.46 -11.82
C LEU A 161 7.70 -22.51 -10.62
N LEU A 162 8.47 -21.40 -10.72
CA LEU A 162 8.52 -20.37 -9.68
C LEU A 162 7.13 -19.77 -9.43
N TYR A 163 6.50 -19.24 -10.48
CA TYR A 163 5.23 -18.52 -10.33
C TYR A 163 4.05 -19.45 -10.06
N ASN A 164 4.12 -20.72 -10.43
CA ASN A 164 3.15 -21.73 -9.98
C ASN A 164 3.23 -21.94 -8.46
N ALA A 165 4.43 -22.05 -7.89
CA ALA A 165 4.60 -22.15 -6.44
C ALA A 165 4.07 -20.88 -5.73
N ARG A 166 4.43 -19.69 -6.24
CA ARG A 166 3.91 -18.42 -5.72
C ARG A 166 2.39 -18.33 -5.81
N GLN A 167 1.79 -18.77 -6.91
CA GLN A 167 0.33 -18.77 -7.12
C GLN A 167 -0.39 -19.69 -6.13
N LEU A 168 0.13 -20.90 -5.89
CA LEU A 168 -0.45 -21.83 -4.90
C LEU A 168 -0.35 -21.28 -3.47
N LEU A 169 0.73 -20.59 -3.13
CA LEU A 169 0.91 -19.92 -1.84
C LEU A 169 -0.11 -18.79 -1.57
N MET A 170 -0.74 -18.21 -2.61
CA MET A 170 -1.79 -17.19 -2.44
C MET A 170 -3.11 -17.76 -1.91
N SER A 171 -3.28 -19.07 -1.97
CA SER A 171 -4.54 -19.75 -1.62
C SER A 171 -4.33 -20.80 -0.53
N LYS A 172 -5.42 -21.44 -0.12
CA LYS A 172 -5.39 -22.59 0.78
C LYS A 172 -5.18 -23.93 0.04
N SER A 173 -4.69 -23.88 -1.21
CA SER A 173 -4.53 -25.07 -2.07
C SER A 173 -3.59 -26.12 -1.46
N TYR A 174 -3.85 -27.38 -1.80
CA TYR A 174 -2.93 -28.49 -1.55
C TYR A 174 -1.75 -28.45 -2.54
N GLY A 175 -0.68 -29.21 -2.25
CA GLY A 175 0.46 -29.37 -3.15
C GLY A 175 1.48 -28.23 -3.12
N VAL A 176 1.39 -27.32 -2.15
CA VAL A 176 2.33 -26.19 -1.98
C VAL A 176 3.77 -26.68 -1.83
N ASP A 177 4.02 -27.68 -0.96
CA ASP A 177 5.37 -28.19 -0.70
C ASP A 177 5.97 -28.84 -1.94
N ASN A 178 5.17 -29.64 -2.68
CA ASN A 178 5.59 -30.22 -3.96
C ASN A 178 5.88 -29.14 -5.02
N ALA A 179 5.09 -28.07 -5.07
CA ALA A 179 5.37 -26.97 -5.99
C ALA A 179 6.67 -26.24 -5.64
N ILE A 180 6.92 -25.98 -4.35
CA ILE A 180 8.17 -25.37 -3.86
C ILE A 180 9.38 -26.24 -4.13
N SER A 181 9.27 -27.59 -3.96
CA SER A 181 10.39 -28.50 -4.23
C SER A 181 10.83 -28.46 -5.68
N LYS A 182 9.90 -28.25 -6.63
CA LYS A 182 10.14 -28.17 -8.07
C LYS A 182 10.73 -26.82 -8.53
N VAL A 183 10.77 -25.80 -7.66
CA VAL A 183 11.38 -24.51 -8.02
C VAL A 183 12.89 -24.72 -8.26
N PRO A 184 13.43 -24.24 -9.38
CA PRO A 184 14.86 -24.34 -9.68
C PRO A 184 15.73 -23.72 -8.58
N ALA A 185 16.92 -24.28 -8.36
CA ALA A 185 17.82 -23.86 -7.27
C ALA A 185 18.13 -22.35 -7.30
N LYS A 186 18.31 -21.77 -8.47
CA LYS A 186 18.58 -20.34 -8.66
C LYS A 186 17.45 -19.43 -8.15
N PHE A 187 16.23 -19.92 -8.08
CA PHE A 187 15.04 -19.16 -7.58
C PHE A 187 14.63 -19.51 -6.16
N LYS A 188 15.28 -20.45 -5.49
CA LYS A 188 14.91 -20.82 -4.11
C LYS A 188 15.07 -19.67 -3.12
N ASN A 189 15.93 -18.71 -3.47
CA ASN A 189 16.14 -17.47 -2.68
C ASN A 189 15.41 -16.25 -3.25
N ASP A 190 14.48 -16.45 -4.19
CA ASP A 190 13.65 -15.37 -4.74
C ASP A 190 12.87 -14.66 -3.63
N ALA A 191 12.93 -13.32 -3.63
CA ALA A 191 12.29 -12.49 -2.60
C ALA A 191 10.77 -12.68 -2.57
N GLY A 192 10.14 -12.72 -3.74
CA GLY A 192 8.70 -12.89 -3.86
C GLY A 192 8.25 -14.28 -3.39
N LEU A 193 9.01 -15.33 -3.69
CA LEU A 193 8.74 -16.67 -3.18
C LEU A 193 8.85 -16.71 -1.65
N ASN A 194 9.90 -16.13 -1.08
CA ASN A 194 10.08 -16.09 0.37
C ASN A 194 8.99 -15.26 1.06
N TYR A 195 8.59 -14.12 0.45
CA TYR A 195 7.46 -13.33 0.92
C TYR A 195 6.14 -14.12 0.93
N ASP A 196 5.84 -14.82 -0.18
CA ASP A 196 4.62 -15.61 -0.28
C ASP A 196 4.61 -16.79 0.71
N ARG A 197 5.77 -17.45 0.94
CA ARG A 197 5.97 -18.49 1.97
C ARG A 197 5.75 -17.94 3.38
N LEU A 198 6.34 -16.78 3.69
CA LEU A 198 6.17 -16.08 4.96
C LEU A 198 4.69 -15.84 5.25
N LYS A 199 4.01 -15.17 4.31
CA LYS A 199 2.60 -14.81 4.39
C LYS A 199 1.70 -16.06 4.54
N TRP A 200 1.99 -17.10 3.78
CA TRP A 200 1.25 -18.37 3.84
C TRP A 200 1.41 -19.08 5.20
N ARG A 201 2.62 -19.12 5.76
CA ARG A 201 2.90 -19.70 7.08
C ARG A 201 2.18 -18.91 8.17
N ARG A 202 2.32 -17.59 8.17
CA ARG A 202 1.65 -16.71 9.14
C ARG A 202 0.13 -16.92 9.13
N LYS A 203 -0.50 -16.92 7.94
CA LYS A 203 -1.94 -17.15 7.79
C LYS A 203 -2.41 -18.51 8.32
N ARG A 204 -1.52 -19.45 8.56
CA ARG A 204 -1.78 -20.77 9.16
C ARG A 204 -1.38 -20.84 10.63
N GLY A 205 -1.12 -19.71 11.27
CA GLY A 205 -0.70 -19.67 12.67
C GLY A 205 0.73 -20.15 12.94
N ARG A 206 1.52 -20.45 11.88
CA ARG A 206 2.91 -20.92 12.01
C ARG A 206 3.87 -19.75 12.17
N VAL A 207 3.71 -18.98 13.26
CA VAL A 207 4.47 -17.75 13.49
C VAL A 207 5.96 -18.01 13.58
N ASP A 208 6.38 -19.00 14.33
CA ASP A 208 7.81 -19.29 14.56
C ASP A 208 8.53 -19.63 13.23
N SER A 209 7.93 -20.44 12.38
CA SER A 209 8.48 -20.73 11.05
C SER A 209 8.41 -19.54 10.07
N SER A 210 7.56 -18.55 10.34
CA SER A 210 7.55 -17.27 9.62
C SER A 210 8.72 -16.38 10.06
N VAL A 211 9.00 -16.35 11.35
CA VAL A 211 10.16 -15.65 11.93
C VAL A 211 11.47 -16.19 11.35
N GLU A 212 11.60 -17.51 11.21
CA GLU A 212 12.80 -18.13 10.59
C GLU A 212 13.09 -17.58 9.19
N ILE A 213 12.05 -17.32 8.38
CA ILE A 213 12.24 -16.71 7.06
C ILE A 213 12.78 -15.29 7.21
N LEU A 214 12.16 -14.49 8.09
CA LEU A 214 12.58 -13.08 8.29
C LEU A 214 14.01 -12.95 8.83
N LEU A 215 14.48 -13.93 9.60
CA LEU A 215 15.84 -13.94 10.12
C LEU A 215 16.89 -14.38 9.08
N LYS A 216 16.48 -15.12 8.04
CA LYS A 216 17.38 -15.65 7.00
C LYS A 216 17.53 -14.77 5.79
N ILE A 217 16.54 -13.92 5.48
CA ILE A 217 16.58 -13.06 4.29
C ILE A 217 17.49 -11.85 4.50
N LYS A 218 17.98 -11.31 3.38
CA LYS A 218 18.67 -10.01 3.37
C LYS A 218 17.63 -8.89 3.51
N ASN A 219 17.89 -7.92 4.38
CA ASN A 219 16.99 -6.81 4.65
C ASN A 219 17.38 -5.54 3.86
N THR A 220 17.86 -5.72 2.64
CA THR A 220 18.21 -4.62 1.74
C THR A 220 17.06 -4.33 0.77
N LYS A 221 16.93 -3.08 0.36
CA LYS A 221 15.91 -2.64 -0.61
C LYS A 221 15.96 -3.47 -1.89
N ASP A 222 17.17 -3.75 -2.38
CA ASP A 222 17.38 -4.52 -3.62
C ASP A 222 16.85 -5.96 -3.51
N TYR A 223 17.10 -6.63 -2.38
CA TYR A 223 16.58 -7.97 -2.19
C TYR A 223 15.07 -7.97 -1.94
N LEU A 224 14.56 -7.09 -1.10
CA LEU A 224 13.15 -7.11 -0.70
C LEU A 224 12.21 -6.74 -1.86
N VAL A 225 12.65 -5.98 -2.84
CA VAL A 225 11.88 -5.49 -4.02
C VAL A 225 10.67 -4.63 -3.60
N ARG A 226 9.90 -5.11 -2.65
CA ARG A 226 8.69 -4.45 -2.11
C ARG A 226 8.73 -4.44 -0.58
N PRO A 227 9.65 -3.68 0.03
CA PRO A 227 9.80 -3.62 1.48
C PRO A 227 8.52 -3.13 2.21
N ASP A 228 7.71 -2.30 1.55
CA ASP A 228 6.38 -1.90 1.99
C ASP A 228 5.46 -3.10 2.30
N LYS A 229 5.45 -4.10 1.44
CA LYS A 229 4.66 -5.32 1.63
C LYS A 229 5.22 -6.22 2.74
N TRP A 230 6.55 -6.30 2.83
CA TRP A 230 7.22 -7.03 3.90
C TRP A 230 6.92 -6.42 5.26
N TRP A 231 6.81 -5.09 5.33
CA TRP A 231 6.48 -4.40 6.57
C TRP A 231 5.14 -4.86 7.14
N ILE A 232 4.11 -5.00 6.34
CA ILE A 232 2.79 -5.47 6.78
C ILE A 232 2.89 -6.83 7.53
N GLU A 233 3.70 -7.74 7.01
CA GLU A 233 3.90 -9.05 7.65
C GLU A 233 4.78 -8.94 8.91
N ARG A 234 5.82 -8.10 8.88
CA ARG A 234 6.70 -7.84 10.04
C ARG A 234 5.91 -7.21 11.19
N GLU A 235 5.07 -6.22 10.90
CA GLU A 235 4.23 -5.57 11.90
C GLU A 235 3.34 -6.59 12.64
N ILE A 236 2.64 -7.45 11.90
CA ILE A 236 1.76 -8.48 12.47
C ILE A 236 2.56 -9.48 13.32
N ILE A 237 3.71 -9.93 12.80
CA ILE A 237 4.56 -10.90 13.51
C ILE A 237 5.17 -10.28 14.77
N SER A 238 5.67 -9.03 14.72
CA SER A 238 6.23 -8.35 15.88
C SER A 238 5.18 -8.18 16.99
N ARG A 239 3.95 -7.82 16.66
CA ARG A 239 2.83 -7.76 17.64
C ARG A 239 2.57 -9.13 18.28
N SER A 240 2.57 -10.20 17.48
CA SER A 240 2.41 -11.56 18.01
C SER A 240 3.58 -11.97 18.93
N LEU A 241 4.79 -11.51 18.63
CA LEU A 241 5.97 -11.76 19.48
C LEU A 241 5.91 -10.95 20.77
N ILE A 242 5.44 -9.71 20.74
CA ILE A 242 5.21 -8.89 21.96
C ILE A 242 4.20 -9.59 22.87
N TYR A 243 3.09 -10.06 22.32
CA TYR A 243 2.10 -10.83 23.08
C TYR A 243 2.70 -12.07 23.73
N LYS A 244 3.61 -12.75 23.04
CA LYS A 244 4.37 -13.90 23.56
C LYS A 244 5.54 -13.50 24.47
N LYS A 245 5.69 -12.24 24.83
CA LYS A 245 6.79 -11.68 25.63
C LYS A 245 8.19 -11.92 25.05
N LYS A 246 8.30 -12.11 23.72
CA LYS A 246 9.59 -12.28 22.99
C LYS A 246 10.04 -10.90 22.45
N TYR A 247 10.37 -9.97 23.34
CA TYR A 247 10.53 -8.55 23.02
C TYR A 247 11.75 -8.28 22.13
N GLU A 248 12.90 -8.86 22.43
CA GLU A 248 14.14 -8.71 21.63
C GLU A 248 13.92 -9.21 20.19
N LEU A 249 13.21 -10.32 20.07
CA LEU A 249 12.88 -10.86 18.74
C LEU A 249 11.87 -9.98 18.00
N ALA A 250 10.88 -9.44 18.70
CA ALA A 250 9.93 -8.49 18.14
C ALA A 250 10.63 -7.24 17.63
N TYR A 251 11.57 -6.70 18.41
CA TYR A 251 12.43 -5.58 18.01
C TYR A 251 13.26 -5.93 16.77
N LYS A 252 13.97 -7.03 16.79
CA LYS A 252 14.79 -7.49 15.66
C LYS A 252 13.98 -7.63 14.37
N ILE A 253 12.73 -8.08 14.46
CA ILE A 253 11.84 -8.20 13.30
C ILE A 253 11.34 -6.84 12.82
N SER A 254 10.98 -5.92 13.72
CA SER A 254 10.47 -4.58 13.35
C SER A 254 11.56 -3.67 12.80
N SER A 255 12.75 -3.63 13.42
CA SER A 255 13.82 -2.71 13.06
C SER A 255 14.52 -3.06 11.73
N ASN A 256 14.54 -4.35 11.35
CA ASN A 256 15.17 -4.80 10.11
C ASN A 256 14.21 -4.70 8.89
N HIS A 257 13.57 -3.54 8.67
CA HIS A 257 12.55 -3.37 7.64
C HIS A 257 13.09 -3.04 6.24
N GLY A 258 14.32 -2.53 6.12
CA GLY A 258 14.97 -2.25 4.82
C GLY A 258 14.35 -1.09 4.01
N MET A 259 13.59 -0.20 4.67
CA MET A 259 13.01 1.01 4.08
C MET A 259 13.79 2.24 4.52
N SER A 260 13.69 3.33 3.75
CA SER A 260 14.31 4.63 4.05
C SER A 260 13.31 5.80 4.08
N GLU A 261 12.09 5.60 3.58
CA GLU A 261 11.08 6.64 3.43
C GLU A 261 9.67 6.05 3.30
N GLY A 262 8.66 6.89 3.40
CA GLY A 262 7.27 6.54 3.20
C GLY A 262 6.52 6.18 4.49
N PRO A 263 5.19 5.98 4.40
CA PRO A 263 4.34 5.74 5.57
C PRO A 263 4.67 4.43 6.30
N GLU A 264 5.08 3.39 5.57
CA GLU A 264 5.49 2.11 6.13
C GLU A 264 6.82 2.21 6.88
N PHE A 265 7.76 3.03 6.38
CA PHE A 265 9.01 3.36 7.09
C PHE A 265 8.70 4.06 8.41
N ALA A 266 7.87 5.10 8.39
CA ALA A 266 7.47 5.80 9.59
C ALA A 266 6.80 4.86 10.61
N ALA A 267 5.92 3.97 10.16
CA ALA A 267 5.29 2.98 11.02
C ALA A 267 6.30 1.99 11.63
N ALA A 268 7.34 1.62 10.87
CA ALA A 268 8.39 0.71 11.31
C ALA A 268 9.29 1.36 12.37
N GLU A 269 9.73 2.58 12.13
CA GLU A 269 10.54 3.35 13.06
C GLU A 269 9.78 3.61 14.37
N TRP A 270 8.52 4.05 14.27
CA TRP A 270 7.70 4.24 15.45
C TRP A 270 7.53 2.95 16.26
N MET A 271 7.24 1.83 15.61
CA MET A 271 7.05 0.54 16.29
C MET A 271 8.33 0.05 16.94
N SER A 272 9.47 0.20 16.28
CA SER A 272 10.78 -0.21 16.81
C SER A 272 11.16 0.63 18.02
N GLY A 273 10.99 1.95 17.97
CA GLY A 273 11.17 2.84 19.11
C GLY A 273 10.25 2.52 20.27
N TRP A 274 8.98 2.20 19.97
CA TRP A 274 8.02 1.82 21.02
C TRP A 274 8.40 0.50 21.71
N ILE A 275 8.87 -0.50 20.95
CA ILE A 275 9.33 -1.76 21.53
C ILE A 275 10.58 -1.52 22.39
N ALA A 276 11.55 -0.75 21.89
CA ALA A 276 12.77 -0.43 22.60
C ALA A 276 12.48 0.28 23.95
N LEU A 277 11.63 1.32 23.92
CA LEU A 277 11.33 2.10 25.11
C LEU A 277 10.48 1.36 26.14
N SER A 278 9.45 0.63 25.65
CA SER A 278 8.37 0.12 26.52
C SER A 278 8.59 -1.31 26.99
N PHE A 279 9.37 -2.11 26.27
CA PHE A 279 9.55 -3.53 26.55
C PHE A 279 11.01 -3.95 26.75
N LEU A 280 11.96 -3.26 26.10
CA LEU A 280 13.39 -3.54 26.28
C LEU A 280 14.05 -2.65 27.32
N ASP A 281 13.36 -1.62 27.75
CA ASP A 281 13.88 -0.61 28.68
C ASP A 281 15.12 0.12 28.17
N ASP A 282 15.26 0.26 26.84
CA ASP A 282 16.38 0.89 26.15
C ASP A 282 15.97 2.25 25.55
N PRO A 283 16.09 3.34 26.32
CA PRO A 283 15.75 4.68 25.84
C PRO A 283 16.76 5.23 24.84
N VAL A 284 18.02 4.75 24.80
CA VAL A 284 19.02 5.20 23.82
C VAL A 284 18.61 4.71 22.44
N LEU A 285 18.32 3.44 22.33
CA LEU A 285 17.86 2.81 21.10
C LEU A 285 16.52 3.40 20.64
N ALA A 286 15.60 3.65 21.57
CA ALA A 286 14.31 4.24 21.27
C ALA A 286 14.42 5.67 20.71
N LYS A 287 15.35 6.47 21.24
CA LYS A 287 15.61 7.84 20.78
C LYS A 287 15.91 7.88 19.27
N ASP A 288 16.78 7.02 18.81
CA ASP A 288 17.22 7.02 17.42
C ASP A 288 16.05 6.69 16.47
N HIS A 289 15.23 5.73 16.83
CA HIS A 289 14.01 5.39 16.07
C HIS A 289 12.98 6.52 16.09
N PHE A 290 12.71 7.13 17.24
CA PHE A 290 11.71 8.21 17.30
C PHE A 290 12.23 9.48 16.62
N GLN A 291 13.53 9.74 16.65
CA GLN A 291 14.12 10.84 15.89
C GLN A 291 14.00 10.60 14.38
N SER A 292 14.29 9.37 13.95
CA SER A 292 14.11 8.96 12.55
C SER A 292 12.65 9.09 12.11
N PHE A 293 11.70 8.62 12.94
CA PHE A 293 10.27 8.81 12.71
C PHE A 293 9.90 10.29 12.58
N TYR A 294 10.28 11.13 13.56
CA TYR A 294 9.96 12.56 13.59
C TYR A 294 10.46 13.30 12.35
N ASN A 295 11.67 13.00 11.90
CA ASN A 295 12.31 13.65 10.75
C ASN A 295 11.66 13.28 9.40
N ASN A 296 10.93 12.15 9.35
CA ASN A 296 10.36 11.61 8.11
C ASN A 296 8.83 11.71 8.01
N VAL A 297 8.18 12.42 8.92
CA VAL A 297 6.74 12.66 8.87
C VAL A 297 6.44 14.15 8.71
N GLY A 298 5.42 14.48 7.91
CA GLY A 298 5.04 15.89 7.65
C GLY A 298 3.64 16.26 8.15
N TYR A 299 2.76 15.27 8.41
CA TYR A 299 1.43 15.58 8.92
C TYR A 299 1.49 16.01 10.39
N PRO A 300 0.85 17.13 10.78
CA PRO A 300 0.93 17.68 12.15
C PRO A 300 0.68 16.63 13.25
N ILE A 301 -0.30 15.76 13.09
CA ILE A 301 -0.60 14.72 14.08
C ILE A 301 0.52 13.67 14.19
N SER A 302 1.21 13.38 13.08
CA SER A 302 2.35 12.45 13.09
C SER A 302 3.59 13.09 13.71
N VAL A 303 3.83 14.36 13.41
CA VAL A 303 4.93 15.16 14.00
C VAL A 303 4.72 15.26 15.51
N ALA A 304 3.51 15.63 15.96
CA ALA A 304 3.15 15.67 17.38
C ALA A 304 3.40 14.32 18.07
N ARG A 305 3.05 13.20 17.42
CA ARG A 305 3.34 11.86 17.96
C ARG A 305 4.82 11.61 18.13
N GLY A 306 5.65 11.95 17.12
CA GLY A 306 7.09 11.81 17.19
C GLY A 306 7.71 12.63 18.33
N ALA A 307 7.32 13.90 18.43
CA ALA A 307 7.75 14.79 19.50
C ALA A 307 7.35 14.26 20.91
N TYR A 308 6.12 13.74 21.04
CA TYR A 308 5.67 13.14 22.30
C TYR A 308 6.53 11.95 22.73
N TRP A 309 6.82 11.04 21.80
CA TRP A 309 7.64 9.88 22.12
C TRP A 309 9.09 10.23 22.39
N LEU A 310 9.65 11.26 21.72
CA LEU A 310 10.94 11.83 22.06
C LEU A 310 10.92 12.42 23.47
N GLY A 311 9.89 13.17 23.86
CA GLY A 311 9.73 13.69 25.20
C GLY A 311 9.72 12.59 26.26
N LYS A 312 8.96 11.50 26.03
CA LYS A 312 8.99 10.31 26.92
C LYS A 312 10.35 9.66 27.02
N THR A 313 11.05 9.58 25.90
CA THR A 313 12.38 8.96 25.81
C THR A 313 13.42 9.79 26.58
N TYR A 314 13.44 11.11 26.38
CA TYR A 314 14.35 12.01 27.13
C TYR A 314 14.05 12.03 28.62
N LYS A 315 12.76 11.95 29.00
CA LYS A 315 12.41 11.80 30.43
C LYS A 315 13.02 10.53 31.03
N LYS A 316 13.00 9.42 30.28
CA LYS A 316 13.57 8.15 30.74
C LYS A 316 15.10 8.17 30.75
N LEU A 317 15.74 9.00 29.90
CA LEU A 317 17.17 9.28 29.90
C LEU A 317 17.61 10.23 31.03
N GLY A 318 16.67 10.74 31.84
CA GLY A 318 16.96 11.69 32.90
C GLY A 318 17.24 13.12 32.41
N ASN A 319 16.90 13.44 31.16
CA ASN A 319 17.07 14.79 30.59
C ASN A 319 15.73 15.51 30.57
N ASP A 320 15.42 16.17 31.70
CA ASP A 320 14.14 16.87 31.90
C ASP A 320 14.01 18.09 30.97
N GLU A 321 15.08 18.80 30.68
CA GLU A 321 15.07 19.96 29.78
C GLU A 321 14.63 19.57 28.37
N LEU A 322 15.28 18.58 27.76
CA LEU A 322 14.89 18.08 26.45
C LEU A 322 13.50 17.41 26.48
N SER A 323 13.16 16.75 27.55
CA SER A 323 11.80 16.18 27.73
C SER A 323 10.72 17.26 27.65
N ILE A 324 10.86 18.35 28.39
CA ILE A 324 9.94 19.50 28.38
C ILE A 324 9.89 20.13 26.98
N LYS A 325 11.04 20.36 26.34
CA LYS A 325 11.13 20.90 24.98
C LYS A 325 10.29 20.08 24.01
N TRP A 326 10.48 18.76 23.99
CA TRP A 326 9.76 17.88 23.06
C TRP A 326 8.27 17.75 23.35
N PHE A 327 7.87 17.77 24.60
CA PHE A 327 6.45 17.80 24.96
C PHE A 327 5.78 19.13 24.57
N THR A 328 6.49 20.25 24.67
CA THR A 328 6.00 21.55 24.20
C THR A 328 5.84 21.54 22.69
N GLU A 329 6.81 21.01 21.97
CA GLU A 329 6.73 20.82 20.52
C GLU A 329 5.52 19.99 20.10
N ALA A 330 5.29 18.87 20.79
CA ALA A 330 4.10 18.04 20.56
C ALA A 330 2.78 18.81 20.78
N SER A 331 2.72 19.66 21.81
CA SER A 331 1.56 20.50 22.12
C SER A 331 1.31 21.51 21.00
N ASN A 332 2.34 22.17 20.49
CA ASN A 332 2.21 23.18 19.43
C ASN A 332 1.58 22.61 18.16
N TYR A 333 2.03 21.42 17.72
CA TYR A 333 1.44 20.76 16.55
C TYR A 333 -0.02 20.33 16.78
N LEU A 334 -0.39 19.95 17.99
CA LEU A 334 -1.78 19.58 18.31
C LEU A 334 -2.71 20.80 18.31
N THR A 335 -2.24 21.95 18.75
CA THR A 335 -3.01 23.20 18.66
C THR A 335 -3.29 23.53 17.20
N THR A 336 -2.28 23.46 16.33
CA THR A 336 -2.44 23.68 14.87
C THR A 336 -3.49 22.74 14.25
N VAL A 337 -3.50 21.46 14.62
CA VAL A 337 -4.51 20.49 14.12
C VAL A 337 -5.90 20.85 14.60
N LYS A 338 -6.05 21.34 15.81
CA LYS A 338 -7.36 21.72 16.35
C LYS A 338 -7.94 22.95 15.69
N ASP A 339 -7.13 23.95 15.42
CA ASP A 339 -7.55 25.16 14.68
C ASP A 339 -8.10 24.81 13.31
N SER A 340 -7.50 23.82 12.63
CA SER A 340 -7.96 23.34 11.34
C SER A 340 -9.26 22.51 11.38
N THR A 341 -9.64 21.98 12.56
CA THR A 341 -10.79 21.07 12.72
C THR A 341 -11.95 21.63 13.54
N LYS A 342 -11.93 22.92 13.93
CA LYS A 342 -12.94 23.59 14.77
C LYS A 342 -13.20 22.95 16.14
N ILE A 343 -12.22 22.25 16.71
CA ILE A 343 -12.35 21.60 18.07
C ILE A 343 -11.75 22.48 19.17
N THR A 344 -11.79 23.80 19.08
CA THR A 344 -10.75 24.66 19.62
C THR A 344 -11.01 25.48 20.86
N GLU A 345 -12.22 25.70 21.29
CA GLU A 345 -12.45 26.71 22.33
C GLU A 345 -11.89 26.40 23.73
N SER A 346 -11.59 25.11 24.01
CA SER A 346 -11.14 24.72 25.37
C SER A 346 -9.62 24.67 25.57
N LEU A 347 -8.79 24.75 24.54
CA LEU A 347 -7.32 24.63 24.67
C LEU A 347 -6.56 25.96 24.66
N ASP A 348 -7.07 26.99 24.02
CA ASP A 348 -6.49 28.33 24.06
C ASP A 348 -6.41 28.90 25.50
N ALA A 349 -7.38 28.52 26.34
CA ALA A 349 -7.33 28.88 27.75
C ALA A 349 -6.18 28.18 28.49
N TYR A 350 -5.72 27.01 28.04
CA TYR A 350 -4.66 26.23 28.67
C TYR A 350 -3.26 26.54 28.16
N SER A 351 -3.13 27.10 26.93
CA SER A 351 -1.82 27.51 26.35
C SER A 351 -1.14 28.62 27.15
N LYS A 352 -1.89 29.36 27.96
CA LYS A 352 -1.37 30.45 28.81
C LYS A 352 -0.77 30.01 30.13
N ILE A 353 -0.89 28.73 30.50
CA ILE A 353 -0.34 28.19 31.77
C ILE A 353 0.55 27.00 31.42
N ASN A 354 1.86 27.24 31.25
CA ASN A 354 2.85 26.27 30.75
C ASN A 354 2.77 24.85 31.33
N HIS A 355 2.53 24.70 32.60
CA HIS A 355 2.47 23.37 33.24
C HIS A 355 1.16 22.60 32.93
N PHE A 356 0.03 23.30 32.89
CA PHE A 356 -1.28 22.71 32.58
C PHE A 356 -1.43 22.38 31.10
N ALA A 357 -0.91 23.21 30.18
CA ALA A 357 -0.91 22.94 28.74
C ALA A 357 -0.16 21.64 28.43
N HIS A 358 0.96 21.42 29.09
CA HIS A 358 1.76 20.21 28.99
C HIS A 358 0.97 18.96 29.44
N GLN A 359 0.32 19.01 30.59
CA GLN A 359 -0.50 17.89 31.11
C GLN A 359 -1.66 17.55 30.16
N LYS A 360 -2.35 18.56 29.64
CA LYS A 360 -3.47 18.37 28.69
C LYS A 360 -3.01 17.86 27.32
N ALA A 361 -1.88 18.34 26.83
CA ALA A 361 -1.26 17.80 25.59
C ALA A 361 -0.94 16.31 25.76
N LEU A 362 -0.38 15.93 26.90
CA LEU A 362 -0.11 14.53 27.24
C LEU A 362 -1.38 13.67 27.28
N GLU A 363 -2.47 14.18 27.85
CA GLU A 363 -3.75 13.45 27.86
C GLU A 363 -4.32 13.25 26.46
N VAL A 364 -4.26 14.29 25.63
CA VAL A 364 -4.74 14.21 24.24
C VAL A 364 -3.89 13.24 23.43
N LEU A 365 -2.56 13.30 23.59
CA LEU A 365 -1.65 12.36 22.91
C LEU A 365 -1.84 10.92 23.36
N LYS A 366 -2.04 10.69 24.68
CA LYS A 366 -2.41 9.36 25.21
C LYS A 366 -3.74 8.86 24.64
N LYS A 367 -4.71 9.77 24.44
CA LYS A 367 -5.99 9.41 23.82
C LYS A 367 -5.85 9.06 22.35
N GLU A 368 -5.04 9.82 21.60
CA GLU A 368 -4.73 9.53 20.19
C GLU A 368 -3.88 8.27 20.03
N GLU A 369 -2.93 8.03 20.95
CA GLU A 369 -2.17 6.79 21.02
C GLU A 369 -3.11 5.58 21.20
N ARG A 370 -4.03 5.65 22.17
CA ARG A 370 -5.05 4.60 22.38
C ARG A 370 -5.94 4.43 21.15
N ARG A 371 -6.37 5.53 20.52
CA ARG A 371 -7.15 5.51 19.30
C ARG A 371 -6.37 4.85 18.16
N PHE A 372 -5.11 5.20 18.01
CA PHE A 372 -4.23 4.59 17.01
C PHE A 372 -4.01 3.10 17.27
N ILE A 373 -3.75 2.71 18.51
CA ILE A 373 -3.68 1.29 18.93
C ILE A 373 -4.99 0.57 18.62
N ASN A 374 -6.13 1.18 18.93
CA ASN A 374 -7.45 0.62 18.64
C ASN A 374 -7.73 0.52 17.13
N GLU A 375 -7.30 1.49 16.32
CA GLU A 375 -7.42 1.41 14.87
C GLU A 375 -6.48 0.36 14.26
N LEU A 376 -5.28 0.20 14.80
CA LEU A 376 -4.38 -0.88 14.43
C LEU A 376 -4.95 -2.26 14.80
N ASN A 377 -5.64 -2.34 15.93
CA ASN A 377 -6.29 -3.56 16.39
C ASN A 377 -7.61 -3.85 15.61
N LYS A 378 -8.28 -2.83 15.08
CA LYS A 378 -9.46 -2.96 14.19
C LYS A 378 -9.10 -3.34 12.75
N ARG A 379 -7.83 -3.23 12.35
CA ARG A 379 -7.39 -3.85 11.08
C ARG A 379 -7.63 -5.34 11.23
N PRO A 380 -8.46 -5.97 10.36
CA PRO A 380 -8.89 -7.35 10.56
C PRO A 380 -7.67 -8.22 10.83
N ASN A 381 -7.66 -8.89 11.96
CA ASN A 381 -6.68 -9.89 12.30
C ASN A 381 -6.82 -11.01 11.27
N ILE A 382 -6.02 -10.95 10.21
CA ILE A 382 -5.98 -11.97 9.16
C ILE A 382 -5.59 -13.34 9.74
N VAL A 383 -5.27 -13.38 11.03
CA VAL A 383 -4.97 -14.62 11.78
C VAL A 383 -6.23 -15.38 12.20
N ASN A 384 -7.40 -14.75 12.30
CA ASN A 384 -8.58 -15.38 12.92
C ASN A 384 -9.73 -15.77 11.99
N THR A 385 -9.56 -15.80 10.67
CA THR A 385 -10.60 -16.27 9.76
C THR A 385 -10.57 -17.79 9.48
N THR A 386 -9.95 -18.60 10.33
CA THR A 386 -9.96 -20.05 10.14
C THR A 386 -10.03 -20.86 11.44
N ARG A 387 -11.05 -20.62 12.25
CA ARG A 387 -11.72 -21.65 13.07
C ARG A 387 -12.77 -21.00 13.95
N SER A 388 -14.00 -21.48 13.77
CA SER A 388 -15.10 -21.49 14.75
C SER A 388 -15.09 -20.44 15.87
N GLY A 389 -15.97 -19.44 15.80
CA GLY A 389 -16.84 -18.93 16.85
C GLY A 389 -16.29 -18.53 18.22
N GLU A 390 -14.99 -18.49 18.47
CA GLU A 390 -14.44 -17.99 19.72
C GLU A 390 -13.59 -16.75 19.45
N GLN A 391 -14.24 -15.60 19.61
CA GLN A 391 -13.56 -14.32 19.81
C GLN A 391 -12.87 -14.34 21.16
N SER A 392 -11.59 -14.70 21.20
CA SER A 392 -10.77 -14.26 22.32
C SER A 392 -10.34 -12.82 22.03
N SER A 393 -10.93 -11.89 22.74
CA SER A 393 -10.50 -10.50 22.80
C SER A 393 -9.04 -10.45 23.29
N LEU A 394 -8.13 -10.12 22.40
CA LEU A 394 -6.68 -10.13 22.68
C LEU A 394 -6.18 -8.89 23.41
N PHE A 395 -7.06 -7.98 23.87
CA PHE A 395 -6.68 -6.80 24.64
C PHE A 395 -7.87 -6.27 25.46
N SER A 396 -8.28 -7.02 26.47
CA SER A 396 -8.97 -6.45 27.62
C SER A 396 -8.10 -6.71 28.84
N GLU A 397 -7.30 -5.74 29.17
CA GLU A 397 -6.83 -5.22 30.46
C GLU A 397 -5.61 -4.32 30.26
#